data_2ec718e4b4b9d31a93d952605ee6f2b4
#
_entry.id   2ec718e4b4b9d31a93d952605ee6f2b4
#
_cell.length_a   1.000
_cell.length_b   1.000
_cell.length_c   1.000
_cell.angle_alpha   90.00
_cell.angle_beta   90.00
_cell.angle_gamma   90.00
#
_symmetry.space_group_name_H-M   'P 1'
#
loop_
_entity.id
_entity.type
_entity.pdbx_description
1 polymer ?
#
loop_
_entity_poly.entity_id
_entity_poly.type
_entity_poly.pdbx_seq_one_letter_code
_entity_poly.pdbx_strand_id
1 'polypeptide(L)'
;LAMALPMTVAACTFCTMTVVYFGAYTPQRAEEYIDKAIDKEGDVKIAVSEDDFFRIDISKDRDNYPMFWGLPCIRAFHSIVPASIMEFYPEIGVTRDVASRPERSCKAIRYLFSVRYYFDEVTPDNLEPEGIDLPGFSYYDTQNGFHIYKNDYALPMGFTFDTYVSR
;
A
#
# COMPACT_ATOMS: atom_id res chain seq x y z
N LEU A 1 50.82 18.86 2.07
CA LEU A 1 50.82 17.61 1.31
C LEU A 1 50.78 16.37 2.23
N ALA A 2 51.55 16.35 3.33
CA ALA A 2 51.69 15.20 4.23
C ALA A 2 50.39 14.77 4.92
N MET A 3 49.44 15.69 5.18
CA MET A 3 48.13 15.37 5.78
C MET A 3 47.02 15.06 4.76
N ALA A 4 47.21 15.47 3.52
CA ALA A 4 46.19 15.25 2.50
C ALA A 4 46.03 13.76 2.13
N LEU A 5 47.13 13.03 2.03
CA LEU A 5 47.11 11.62 1.69
C LEU A 5 46.35 10.76 2.70
N PRO A 6 46.63 10.83 4.03
CA PRO A 6 45.89 10.04 5.02
C PRO A 6 44.40 10.43 5.11
N MET A 7 44.07 11.72 4.92
CA MET A 7 42.65 12.15 4.87
C MET A 7 41.91 11.57 3.64
N THR A 8 42.55 11.56 2.48
CA THR A 8 41.94 10.97 1.26
C THR A 8 41.73 9.47 1.44
N VAL A 9 42.73 8.76 1.98
CA VAL A 9 42.64 7.32 2.26
C VAL A 9 41.50 7.05 3.24
N ALA A 10 41.42 7.81 4.33
CA ALA A 10 40.35 7.66 5.32
C ALA A 10 38.94 7.92 4.70
N ALA A 11 38.80 8.97 3.91
CA ALA A 11 37.55 9.29 3.23
C ALA A 11 37.13 8.18 2.22
N CYS A 12 38.06 7.70 1.41
CA CYS A 12 37.80 6.60 0.46
C CYS A 12 37.43 5.31 1.22
N THR A 13 38.14 4.98 2.30
CA THR A 13 37.80 3.79 3.10
C THR A 13 36.42 3.90 3.74
N PHE A 14 36.08 5.06 4.29
CA PHE A 14 34.75 5.30 4.85
C PHE A 14 33.65 5.19 3.78
N CYS A 15 33.81 5.84 2.64
CA CYS A 15 32.87 5.75 1.54
C CYS A 15 32.69 4.30 1.05
N THR A 16 33.81 3.58 0.87
CA THR A 16 33.77 2.18 0.43
C THR A 16 33.07 1.30 1.46
N MET A 17 33.41 1.43 2.72
CA MET A 17 32.73 0.71 3.81
C MET A 17 31.25 1.00 3.86
N THR A 18 30.85 2.25 3.69
CA THR A 18 29.44 2.67 3.66
C THR A 18 28.71 2.03 2.49
N VAL A 19 29.28 2.10 1.27
CA VAL A 19 28.67 1.49 0.07
C VAL A 19 28.55 -0.02 0.22
N VAL A 20 29.60 -0.70 0.71
CA VAL A 20 29.58 -2.16 0.92
C VAL A 20 28.55 -2.53 1.99
N TYR A 21 28.49 -1.81 3.09
CA TYR A 21 27.56 -2.09 4.18
C TYR A 21 26.08 -1.93 3.70
N PHE A 22 25.76 -0.79 3.10
CA PHE A 22 24.41 -0.57 2.59
C PHE A 22 24.09 -1.47 1.40
N GLY A 23 25.05 -1.69 0.50
CA GLY A 23 24.90 -2.59 -0.64
C GLY A 23 24.71 -4.05 -0.24
N ALA A 24 25.29 -4.49 0.86
CA ALA A 24 25.08 -5.85 1.39
C ALA A 24 23.75 -6.00 2.17
N TYR A 25 23.23 -4.90 2.72
CA TYR A 25 22.01 -4.93 3.54
C TYR A 25 20.71 -4.71 2.76
N THR A 26 20.80 -4.01 1.63
CA THR A 26 19.62 -3.61 0.82
C THR A 26 19.10 -4.69 -0.15
N PRO A 27 19.92 -5.63 -0.68
CA PRO A 27 19.49 -6.51 -1.76
C PRO A 27 18.30 -7.40 -1.40
N GLN A 28 18.26 -7.98 -0.21
CA GLN A 28 17.18 -8.92 0.17
C GLN A 28 15.79 -8.26 0.18
N ARG A 29 15.68 -7.05 0.72
CA ARG A 29 14.42 -6.30 0.71
C ARG A 29 14.06 -5.78 -0.68
N ALA A 30 15.07 -5.36 -1.45
CA ALA A 30 14.87 -4.91 -2.81
C ALA A 30 14.45 -6.08 -3.72
N GLU A 31 15.02 -7.25 -3.56
CA GLU A 31 14.69 -8.45 -4.32
C GLU A 31 13.24 -8.89 -4.08
N GLU A 32 12.80 -8.95 -2.83
CA GLU A 32 11.41 -9.26 -2.48
C GLU A 32 10.42 -8.21 -3.07
N TYR A 33 10.80 -6.93 -2.97
CA TYR A 33 9.99 -5.86 -3.53
C TYR A 33 9.90 -5.94 -5.06
N ILE A 34 11.03 -6.16 -5.73
CA ILE A 34 11.08 -6.28 -7.19
C ILE A 34 10.26 -7.50 -7.65
N ASP A 35 10.45 -8.65 -7.02
CA ASP A 35 9.72 -9.86 -7.35
C ASP A 35 8.20 -9.68 -7.25
N LYS A 36 7.70 -9.22 -6.10
CA LYS A 36 6.26 -9.10 -5.87
C LYS A 36 5.62 -7.89 -6.54
N ALA A 37 6.29 -6.73 -6.57
CA ALA A 37 5.69 -5.50 -7.06
C ALA A 37 5.87 -5.31 -8.56
N ILE A 38 6.98 -5.78 -9.15
CA ILE A 38 7.35 -5.52 -10.53
C ILE A 38 7.32 -6.79 -11.37
N ASP A 39 8.13 -7.80 -11.02
CA ASP A 39 8.29 -9.00 -11.87
C ASP A 39 7.03 -9.85 -11.95
N LYS A 40 6.25 -9.86 -10.86
CA LYS A 40 4.96 -10.59 -10.77
C LYS A 40 3.73 -9.69 -10.88
N GLU A 41 3.86 -8.48 -11.43
CA GLU A 41 2.71 -7.58 -11.63
C GLU A 41 1.60 -8.24 -12.46
N GLY A 42 1.97 -9.01 -13.48
CA GLY A 42 1.05 -9.73 -14.35
C GLY A 42 0.32 -10.91 -13.71
N ASP A 43 0.73 -11.34 -12.51
CA ASP A 43 0.09 -12.43 -11.77
C ASP A 43 -1.13 -11.93 -10.98
N VAL A 44 -1.27 -10.61 -10.80
CA VAL A 44 -2.43 -10.01 -10.16
C VAL A 44 -3.52 -9.79 -11.21
N LYS A 45 -4.53 -10.66 -11.22
CA LYS A 45 -5.62 -10.65 -12.19
C LYS A 45 -6.95 -10.38 -11.49
N ILE A 46 -7.34 -9.13 -11.48
CA ILE A 46 -8.67 -8.71 -11.03
C ILE A 46 -9.50 -8.38 -12.26
N ALA A 47 -10.69 -8.96 -12.35
CA ALA A 47 -11.61 -8.64 -13.44
C ALA A 47 -12.07 -7.17 -13.30
N VAL A 48 -11.55 -6.32 -14.18
CA VAL A 48 -11.92 -4.91 -14.29
C VAL A 48 -12.79 -4.76 -15.53
N SER A 49 -14.00 -4.25 -15.37
CA SER A 49 -14.80 -3.77 -16.50
C SER A 49 -14.41 -2.33 -16.81
N GLU A 50 -14.32 -1.94 -18.06
CA GLU A 50 -13.93 -0.58 -18.48
C GLU A 50 -14.84 0.52 -17.88
N ASP A 51 -16.09 0.18 -17.62
CA ASP A 51 -17.10 1.11 -17.07
C ASP A 51 -17.18 1.08 -15.53
N ASP A 52 -16.38 0.26 -14.85
CA ASP A 52 -16.55 -0.02 -13.43
C ASP A 52 -15.31 0.42 -12.62
N PHE A 53 -15.35 1.65 -12.13
CA PHE A 53 -14.30 2.17 -11.26
C PHE A 53 -14.39 1.57 -9.85
N PHE A 54 -13.28 1.07 -9.35
CA PHE A 54 -13.11 0.67 -7.96
C PHE A 54 -11.70 0.98 -7.48
N ARG A 55 -11.50 0.94 -6.18
CA ARG A 55 -10.19 0.98 -5.53
C ARG A 55 -9.93 -0.33 -4.80
N ILE A 56 -8.68 -0.52 -4.46
CA ILE A 56 -8.25 -1.57 -3.54
C ILE A 56 -7.64 -0.97 -2.28
N ASP A 57 -7.49 -1.79 -1.25
CA ASP A 57 -6.61 -1.53 -0.13
C ASP A 57 -5.65 -2.71 0.02
N ILE A 58 -4.54 -2.53 0.69
CA ILE A 58 -3.50 -3.52 0.84
C ILE A 58 -2.97 -3.53 2.28
N SER A 59 -2.42 -4.64 2.72
CA SER A 59 -1.85 -4.80 4.05
C SER A 59 -0.72 -3.80 4.33
N LYS A 60 -0.44 -3.61 5.60
CA LYS A 60 0.56 -2.69 6.11
C LYS A 60 1.94 -2.96 5.47
N ASP A 61 2.71 -1.88 5.27
CA ASP A 61 4.07 -1.89 4.77
C ASP A 61 4.24 -2.34 3.30
N ARG A 62 3.13 -2.44 2.55
CA ARG A 62 3.11 -2.72 1.11
C ARG A 62 2.59 -1.53 0.28
N ASP A 63 2.81 -0.32 0.78
CA ASP A 63 2.45 0.92 0.08
C ASP A 63 3.04 0.92 -1.34
N ASN A 64 2.28 1.43 -2.29
CA ASN A 64 2.65 1.56 -3.70
C ASN A 64 2.79 0.26 -4.53
N TYR A 65 2.70 -0.95 -3.98
CA TYR A 65 2.64 -2.16 -4.78
C TYR A 65 1.52 -2.11 -5.83
N PRO A 66 0.28 -1.72 -5.47
CA PRO A 66 -0.82 -1.64 -6.43
C PRO A 66 -0.57 -0.69 -7.60
N MET A 67 0.29 0.31 -7.42
CA MET A 67 0.67 1.24 -8.48
C MET A 67 1.39 0.52 -9.65
N PHE A 68 2.25 -0.45 -9.34
CA PHE A 68 2.91 -1.28 -10.36
C PHE A 68 1.94 -2.25 -11.02
N TRP A 69 0.93 -2.71 -10.29
CA TRP A 69 -0.13 -3.58 -10.83
C TRP A 69 -1.21 -2.82 -11.63
N GLY A 70 -1.09 -1.49 -11.75
CA GLY A 70 -2.10 -0.65 -12.41
C GLY A 70 -3.43 -0.55 -11.67
N LEU A 71 -3.46 -0.87 -10.37
CA LEU A 71 -4.66 -0.85 -9.55
C LEU A 71 -4.71 0.40 -8.67
N PRO A 72 -5.82 1.18 -8.71
CA PRO A 72 -5.98 2.33 -7.83
C PRO A 72 -6.17 1.90 -6.38
N CYS A 73 -5.37 2.46 -5.46
CA CYS A 73 -5.34 2.09 -4.07
C CYS A 73 -5.56 3.28 -3.15
N ILE A 74 -6.21 3.05 -2.00
CA ILE A 74 -6.37 4.07 -0.96
C ILE A 74 -5.13 4.18 -0.06
N ARG A 75 -4.27 3.17 -0.09
CA ARG A 75 -3.00 3.14 0.64
C ARG A 75 -1.86 3.49 -0.30
N ALA A 76 -1.17 4.59 -0.01
CA ALA A 76 -0.07 5.06 -0.83
C ALA A 76 0.94 5.86 -0.02
N PHE A 77 2.20 5.79 -0.42
CA PHE A 77 3.26 6.69 0.04
C PHE A 77 3.57 7.68 -1.08
N HIS A 78 3.35 8.97 -0.81
CA HIS A 78 3.72 10.05 -1.71
C HIS A 78 3.86 11.37 -0.94
N SER A 79 4.87 12.16 -1.29
CA SER A 79 5.25 13.38 -0.57
C SER A 79 4.40 14.59 -0.96
N ILE A 80 3.84 14.60 -2.17
CA ILE A 80 2.98 15.69 -2.66
C ILE A 80 1.53 15.21 -2.58
N VAL A 81 0.72 15.92 -1.79
CA VAL A 81 -0.65 15.54 -1.48
C VAL A 81 -1.58 16.73 -1.73
N PRO A 82 -2.74 16.51 -2.39
CA PRO A 82 -3.75 17.56 -2.49
C PRO A 82 -4.23 18.04 -1.12
N ALA A 83 -4.41 19.35 -0.96
CA ALA A 83 -4.84 19.96 0.30
C ALA A 83 -6.14 19.35 0.84
N SER A 84 -7.10 19.05 -0.04
CA SER A 84 -8.37 18.42 0.33
C SER A 84 -8.20 17.06 1.04
N ILE A 85 -7.20 16.27 0.67
CA ILE A 85 -6.89 15.02 1.36
C ILE A 85 -6.30 15.30 2.74
N MET A 86 -5.42 16.31 2.85
CA MET A 86 -4.82 16.70 4.12
C MET A 86 -5.84 17.26 5.12
N GLU A 87 -6.91 17.87 4.64
CA GLU A 87 -8.02 18.36 5.47
C GLU A 87 -8.98 17.21 5.84
N PHE A 88 -9.32 16.37 4.88
CA PHE A 88 -10.32 15.30 5.06
C PHE A 88 -9.90 14.21 6.03
N TYR A 89 -8.64 13.70 5.93
CA TYR A 89 -8.21 12.57 6.74
C TYR A 89 -8.23 12.83 8.26
N PRO A 90 -7.78 13.99 8.78
CA PRO A 90 -7.90 14.30 10.20
C PRO A 90 -9.35 14.37 10.70
N GLU A 91 -10.29 14.84 9.88
CA GLU A 91 -11.72 14.92 10.24
C GLU A 91 -12.35 13.52 10.47
N ILE A 92 -11.81 12.50 9.83
CA ILE A 92 -12.24 11.10 10.01
C ILE A 92 -11.32 10.31 10.95
N GLY A 93 -10.42 10.98 11.67
CA GLY A 93 -9.52 10.36 12.65
C GLY A 93 -8.35 9.58 12.05
N VAL A 94 -8.02 9.79 10.79
CA VAL A 94 -6.88 9.15 10.13
C VAL A 94 -5.70 10.11 10.08
N THR A 95 -4.57 9.71 10.66
CA THR A 95 -3.33 10.49 10.56
C THR A 95 -2.80 10.41 9.13
N ARG A 96 -2.54 11.56 8.52
CA ARG A 96 -1.97 11.69 7.19
C ARG A 96 -0.70 12.53 7.25
N ASP A 97 0.41 11.92 6.88
CA ASP A 97 1.70 12.59 6.66
C ASP A 97 2.12 12.45 5.17
N VAL A 98 3.27 11.88 4.89
CA VAL A 98 3.71 11.53 3.53
C VAL A 98 3.06 10.24 3.00
N ALA A 99 2.28 9.54 3.82
CA ALA A 99 1.63 8.31 3.45
C ALA A 99 0.15 8.32 3.84
N SER A 100 -0.70 7.75 3.02
CA SER A 100 -2.09 7.44 3.32
C SER A 100 -2.18 6.00 3.78
N ARG A 101 -2.44 5.79 5.08
CA ARG A 101 -2.43 4.47 5.70
C ARG A 101 -3.62 4.33 6.65
N PRO A 102 -4.86 4.27 6.13
CA PRO A 102 -6.01 4.06 7.00
C PRO A 102 -5.89 2.73 7.74
N GLU A 103 -6.11 2.79 9.04
CA GLU A 103 -6.08 1.60 9.87
C GLU A 103 -7.20 0.63 9.47
N ARG A 104 -7.02 -0.68 9.78
CA ARG A 104 -8.05 -1.69 9.52
C ARG A 104 -9.35 -1.39 10.27
N SER A 105 -9.27 -0.79 11.45
CA SER A 105 -10.40 -0.34 12.26
C SER A 105 -11.29 0.72 11.58
N CYS A 106 -10.74 1.53 10.67
CA CYS A 106 -11.48 2.54 9.89
C CYS A 106 -12.28 1.88 8.76
N LYS A 107 -13.26 1.05 9.10
CA LYS A 107 -14.03 0.20 8.16
C LYS A 107 -14.81 1.04 7.14
N ALA A 108 -15.48 2.11 7.60
CA ALA A 108 -16.35 2.96 6.79
C ALA A 108 -15.63 3.62 5.61
N ILE A 109 -14.35 3.96 5.76
CA ILE A 109 -13.58 4.59 4.68
C ILE A 109 -13.48 3.68 3.45
N ARG A 110 -13.41 2.36 3.66
CA ARG A 110 -13.32 1.39 2.56
C ARG A 110 -14.61 1.31 1.76
N TYR A 111 -15.75 1.45 2.43
CA TYR A 111 -17.05 1.47 1.74
C TYR A 111 -17.21 2.76 0.92
N LEU A 112 -16.96 3.92 1.56
CA LEU A 112 -17.09 5.25 0.96
C LEU A 112 -16.13 5.48 -0.21
N PHE A 113 -14.93 4.92 -0.15
CA PHE A 113 -13.91 5.09 -1.18
C PHE A 113 -13.96 4.04 -2.28
N SER A 114 -15.07 3.30 -2.39
CA SER A 114 -15.26 2.27 -3.42
C SER A 114 -14.17 1.18 -3.37
N VAL A 115 -13.68 0.84 -2.17
CA VAL A 115 -12.70 -0.23 -2.01
C VAL A 115 -13.40 -1.56 -2.19
N ARG A 116 -13.17 -2.19 -3.34
CA ARG A 116 -13.79 -3.46 -3.69
C ARG A 116 -12.99 -4.67 -3.23
N TYR A 117 -11.67 -4.55 -3.20
CA TYR A 117 -10.80 -5.65 -2.79
C TYR A 117 -9.79 -5.19 -1.73
N TYR A 118 -9.54 -6.08 -0.77
CA TYR A 118 -8.49 -5.94 0.23
C TYR A 118 -7.47 -7.05 0.03
N PHE A 119 -6.20 -6.69 -0.12
CA PHE A 119 -5.08 -7.58 -0.31
C PHE A 119 -4.36 -7.75 1.02
N ASP A 120 -4.49 -8.90 1.64
CA ASP A 120 -3.79 -9.25 2.89
C ASP A 120 -2.59 -10.12 2.58
N GLU A 121 -1.40 -9.66 2.94
CA GLU A 121 -0.18 -10.40 2.65
C GLU A 121 -0.17 -11.74 3.39
N VAL A 122 0.17 -12.80 2.66
CA VAL A 122 0.36 -14.13 3.24
C VAL A 122 1.61 -14.13 4.11
N THR A 123 1.43 -14.42 5.37
CA THR A 123 2.48 -14.50 6.39
C THR A 123 2.42 -15.86 7.06
N PRO A 124 3.45 -16.26 7.85
CA PRO A 124 3.37 -17.51 8.61
C PRO A 124 2.17 -17.61 9.56
N ASP A 125 1.59 -16.47 9.95
CA ASP A 125 0.46 -16.42 10.88
C ASP A 125 -0.91 -16.52 10.20
N ASN A 126 -0.98 -16.37 8.86
CA ASN A 126 -2.22 -16.44 8.07
C ASN A 126 -2.04 -17.24 6.77
N LEU A 127 -1.39 -18.40 6.82
CA LEU A 127 -1.14 -19.25 5.64
C LEU A 127 -2.43 -19.70 4.94
N GLU A 128 -3.47 -19.96 5.72
CA GLU A 128 -4.80 -20.31 5.20
C GLU A 128 -5.69 -19.06 5.23
N PRO A 129 -6.50 -18.85 4.18
CA PRO A 129 -7.42 -17.69 4.15
C PRO A 129 -8.55 -17.89 5.15
N GLU A 130 -8.40 -17.31 6.31
CA GLU A 130 -9.43 -17.24 7.33
C GLU A 130 -10.34 -16.01 7.12
N GLY A 131 -11.43 -15.95 7.90
CA GLY A 131 -12.28 -14.76 7.92
C GLY A 131 -11.50 -13.54 8.39
N ILE A 132 -11.51 -12.47 7.59
CA ILE A 132 -10.86 -11.21 7.95
C ILE A 132 -11.75 -10.39 8.90
N ASP A 133 -11.15 -9.71 9.90
CA ASP A 133 -11.89 -8.74 10.76
C ASP A 133 -12.22 -7.44 10.00
N LEU A 134 -12.91 -7.62 8.87
CA LEU A 134 -13.50 -6.55 8.07
C LEU A 134 -14.92 -6.98 7.69
N PRO A 135 -15.97 -6.44 8.33
CA PRO A 135 -17.35 -6.78 8.00
C PRO A 135 -17.64 -6.56 6.51
N GLY A 136 -18.35 -7.49 5.89
CA GLY A 136 -18.70 -7.43 4.48
C GLY A 136 -17.57 -7.79 3.52
N PHE A 137 -16.42 -8.22 4.04
CA PHE A 137 -15.36 -8.77 3.22
C PHE A 137 -15.38 -10.30 3.29
N SER A 138 -15.38 -10.95 2.15
CA SER A 138 -15.32 -12.40 1.99
C SER A 138 -14.10 -12.80 1.15
N TYR A 139 -13.53 -13.95 1.46
CA TYR A 139 -12.39 -14.47 0.68
C TYR A 139 -12.78 -14.63 -0.79
N TYR A 140 -11.93 -14.16 -1.67
CA TYR A 140 -12.13 -14.19 -3.12
C TYR A 140 -11.11 -15.10 -3.80
N ASP A 141 -9.80 -14.87 -3.58
CA ASP A 141 -8.71 -15.59 -4.24
C ASP A 141 -7.39 -15.39 -3.50
N THR A 142 -6.35 -16.11 -3.91
CA THR A 142 -4.97 -15.87 -3.46
C THR A 142 -4.06 -15.72 -4.68
N GLN A 143 -3.44 -14.55 -4.81
CA GLN A 143 -2.58 -14.22 -5.95
C GLN A 143 -1.32 -13.49 -5.45
N ASN A 144 -0.17 -13.75 -6.07
CA ASN A 144 1.10 -13.08 -5.82
C ASN A 144 1.47 -12.95 -4.33
N GLY A 145 1.15 -13.96 -3.53
CA GLY A 145 1.42 -13.96 -2.09
C GLY A 145 0.49 -13.08 -1.25
N PHE A 146 -0.69 -12.78 -1.77
CA PHE A 146 -1.76 -12.06 -1.05
C PHE A 146 -3.05 -12.86 -1.07
N HIS A 147 -3.72 -12.94 0.08
CA HIS A 147 -5.13 -13.31 0.15
C HIS A 147 -5.97 -12.11 -0.23
N ILE A 148 -6.84 -12.26 -1.20
CA ILE A 148 -7.71 -11.22 -1.73
C ILE A 148 -9.10 -11.42 -1.15
N TYR A 149 -9.64 -10.38 -0.53
CA TYR A 149 -10.98 -10.36 0.02
C TYR A 149 -11.83 -9.36 -0.74
N LYS A 150 -13.02 -9.76 -1.16
CA LYS A 150 -13.99 -8.92 -1.86
C LYS A 150 -14.92 -8.27 -0.86
N ASN A 151 -15.18 -6.99 -1.04
CA ASN A 151 -16.10 -6.18 -0.25
C ASN A 151 -17.49 -6.11 -0.90
N ASP A 152 -18.48 -6.67 -0.25
CA ASP A 152 -19.87 -6.65 -0.73
C ASP A 152 -20.59 -5.31 -0.45
N TYR A 153 -20.00 -4.45 0.38
CA TYR A 153 -20.54 -3.13 0.74
C TYR A 153 -19.82 -1.96 0.05
N ALA A 154 -18.98 -2.23 -0.94
CA ALA A 154 -18.30 -1.18 -1.69
C ALA A 154 -19.33 -0.31 -2.43
N LEU A 155 -19.37 0.98 -2.10
CA LEU A 155 -20.21 1.93 -2.82
C LEU A 155 -19.60 2.24 -4.18
N PRO A 156 -20.43 2.51 -5.20
CA PRO A 156 -19.93 2.96 -6.49
C PRO A 156 -19.27 4.34 -6.35
N MET A 157 -18.36 4.67 -7.28
CA MET A 157 -17.84 6.03 -7.36
C MET A 157 -18.96 6.99 -7.82
N GLY A 158 -19.32 7.89 -6.94
CA GLY A 158 -20.47 8.79 -7.16
C GLY A 158 -21.79 8.13 -6.73
N PHE A 159 -22.22 8.52 -5.55
CA PHE A 159 -23.53 8.18 -4.98
C PHE A 159 -24.13 9.44 -4.37
N THR A 160 -25.43 9.46 -4.22
CA THR A 160 -26.19 10.58 -3.65
C THR A 160 -26.92 10.13 -2.40
N PHE A 161 -27.16 11.06 -1.48
CA PHE A 161 -28.01 10.85 -0.32
C PHE A 161 -29.31 11.59 -0.54
N ASP A 162 -30.44 10.94 -0.28
CA ASP A 162 -31.77 11.56 -0.31
C ASP A 162 -32.06 12.36 0.96
N THR A 163 -31.34 12.06 2.04
CA THR A 163 -31.55 12.68 3.36
C THR A 163 -30.20 13.01 3.99
N TYR A 164 -30.10 14.19 4.59
CA TYR A 164 -28.96 14.59 5.39
C TYR A 164 -29.40 15.22 6.73
N VAL A 165 -28.54 15.13 7.72
CA VAL A 165 -28.72 15.82 9.00
C VAL A 165 -27.79 17.02 9.04
N SER A 166 -28.35 18.22 9.17
CA SER A 166 -27.55 19.42 9.39
C SER A 166 -27.04 19.46 10.83
N ARG A 167 -25.81 19.88 11.03
CA ARG A 167 -25.23 20.20 12.33
C ARG A 167 -25.71 21.52 12.85
#